data_35b364a96d3e318f6fbaca74d26ff265
#
_entry.id   35b364a96d3e318f6fbaca74d26ff265
#
_cell.length_a   1.000
_cell.length_b   1.000
_cell.length_c   1.000
_cell.angle_alpha   90.00
_cell.angle_beta   90.00
_cell.angle_gamma   90.00
#
_symmetry.space_group_name_H-M   'P 1'
#
loop_
_entity.id
_entity.type
_entity.pdbx_description
1 polymer ?
#
loop_
_entity_poly.entity_id
_entity_poly.type
_entity_poly.pdbx_seq_one_letter_code
_entity_poly.pdbx_strand_id
1 'polypeptide(L)'
;MKTIDDLICPLPWHHFYFNSSGRVKACCIASERVKPVNEKTTNVSQFIKENRNHPHLVEVRKSWLRGEVPKTCQICIKDLGTKKILHAISQTKHLEPCDTPIVNYPPRHIDYRFDKTCQAYCIMCVPSDSTKWDSIVTVSYTHLRAHETLL
;
A
#
# COMPACT_ATOMS: atom_id res chain seq x y z
N MET A 1 -27.88 -2.21 -9.25
CA MET A 1 -26.72 -2.34 -8.34
C MET A 1 -25.54 -2.73 -9.22
N LYS A 2 -24.41 -1.97 -9.17
CA LYS A 2 -23.18 -2.42 -9.84
C LYS A 2 -22.69 -3.67 -9.13
N THR A 3 -22.41 -4.71 -9.88
CA THR A 3 -21.75 -5.91 -9.36
C THR A 3 -20.28 -5.61 -9.05
N ILE A 4 -19.62 -6.47 -8.28
CA ILE A 4 -18.18 -6.31 -7.96
C ILE A 4 -17.34 -6.27 -9.25
N ASP A 5 -17.77 -6.99 -10.28
CA ASP A 5 -17.12 -7.09 -11.58
C ASP A 5 -17.17 -5.77 -12.39
N ASP A 6 -18.12 -4.86 -12.05
CA ASP A 6 -18.23 -3.54 -12.67
C ASP A 6 -17.42 -2.46 -11.94
N LEU A 7 -16.72 -2.81 -10.85
CA LEU A 7 -15.96 -1.87 -10.04
C LEU A 7 -14.48 -1.89 -10.40
N ILE A 8 -13.98 -0.80 -10.95
CA ILE A 8 -12.54 -0.58 -11.14
C ILE A 8 -12.03 0.29 -10.00
N CYS A 9 -11.06 -0.21 -9.22
CA CYS A 9 -10.40 0.60 -8.20
C CYS A 9 -9.44 1.60 -8.85
N PRO A 10 -9.64 2.92 -8.68
CA PRO A 10 -8.81 3.94 -9.34
C PRO A 10 -7.45 4.16 -8.67
N LEU A 11 -7.23 3.67 -7.46
CA LEU A 11 -6.00 3.92 -6.71
C LEU A 11 -4.73 3.49 -7.45
N PRO A 12 -4.66 2.35 -8.16
CA PRO A 12 -3.46 2.00 -8.94
C PRO A 12 -3.08 3.03 -10.00
N TRP A 13 -4.00 3.89 -10.44
CA TRP A 13 -3.75 4.97 -11.42
C TRP A 13 -3.41 6.31 -10.77
N HIS A 14 -4.01 6.64 -9.63
CA HIS A 14 -3.91 7.97 -9.03
C HIS A 14 -3.07 8.03 -7.77
N HIS A 15 -2.82 6.89 -7.14
CA HIS A 15 -2.03 6.78 -5.92
C HIS A 15 -0.64 6.21 -6.20
N PHE A 16 0.34 6.59 -5.39
CA PHE A 16 1.68 6.01 -5.39
C PHE A 16 2.17 5.83 -3.95
N TYR A 17 2.47 4.61 -3.60
CA TYR A 17 2.99 4.27 -2.28
C TYR A 17 4.44 3.81 -2.39
N PHE A 18 5.28 4.30 -1.48
CA PHE A 18 6.60 3.74 -1.25
C PHE A 18 7.03 3.94 0.21
N ASN A 19 7.98 3.12 0.69
CA ASN A 19 8.48 3.19 2.05
C ASN A 19 9.98 3.54 2.09
N SER A 20 10.55 3.67 3.30
CA SER A 20 11.96 3.97 3.54
C SER A 20 12.95 2.98 2.90
N SER A 21 12.54 1.73 2.67
CA SER A 21 13.34 0.74 1.94
C SER A 21 13.13 0.78 0.42
N GLY A 22 12.48 1.81 -0.11
CA GLY A 22 12.22 1.98 -1.54
C GLY A 22 11.18 1.01 -2.13
N ARG A 23 10.51 0.20 -1.30
CA ARG A 23 9.52 -0.74 -1.82
C ARG A 23 8.24 -0.04 -2.24
N VAL A 24 7.71 -0.44 -3.39
CA VAL A 24 6.54 0.16 -4.04
C VAL A 24 5.33 -0.75 -3.90
N LYS A 25 4.13 -0.15 -3.80
CA LYS A 25 2.83 -0.85 -3.79
C LYS A 25 1.84 -0.16 -4.72
N ALA A 26 0.81 -0.88 -5.13
CA ALA A 26 -0.28 -0.32 -5.91
C ALA A 26 -1.12 0.72 -5.14
N CYS A 27 -1.24 0.54 -3.82
CA CYS A 27 -1.81 1.51 -2.88
C CYS A 27 -1.38 1.16 -1.45
N CYS A 28 -1.73 2.00 -0.46
CA CYS A 28 -1.38 1.78 0.95
C CYS A 28 -1.89 0.45 1.52
N ILE A 29 -3.02 -0.06 1.05
CA ILE A 29 -3.65 -1.30 1.53
C ILE A 29 -3.16 -2.54 0.79
N ALA A 30 -2.67 -2.42 -0.46
CA ALA A 30 -2.21 -3.55 -1.26
C ALA A 30 -1.25 -4.45 -0.48
N SER A 31 -1.40 -5.78 -0.59
CA SER A 31 -0.62 -6.74 0.19
C SER A 31 0.83 -6.88 -0.31
N GLU A 32 1.03 -6.83 -1.62
CA GLU A 32 2.35 -7.06 -2.22
C GLU A 32 3.19 -5.79 -2.27
N ARG A 33 4.46 -5.94 -1.90
CA ARG A 33 5.49 -4.90 -1.97
C ARG A 33 6.57 -5.37 -2.93
N VAL A 34 6.86 -4.56 -3.94
CA VAL A 34 7.88 -4.89 -4.95
C VAL A 34 9.10 -4.00 -4.81
N LYS A 35 10.26 -4.51 -5.23
CA LYS A 35 11.49 -3.72 -5.31
C LYS A 35 11.34 -2.67 -6.40
N PRO A 36 11.95 -1.48 -6.26
CA PRO A 36 11.92 -0.47 -7.31
C PRO A 36 12.71 -0.93 -8.54
N VAL A 37 12.43 -0.33 -9.68
CA VAL A 37 13.15 -0.59 -10.94
C VAL A 37 14.64 -0.25 -10.77
N ASN A 38 14.95 0.81 -10.04
CA ASN A 38 16.31 1.23 -9.77
C ASN A 38 16.46 1.55 -8.27
N GLU A 39 17.23 0.73 -7.56
CA GLU A 39 17.47 0.89 -6.11
C GLU A 39 18.42 2.05 -5.78
N LYS A 40 19.13 2.60 -6.78
CA LYS A 40 20.12 3.67 -6.58
C LYS A 40 19.56 5.09 -6.76
N THR A 41 18.28 5.22 -7.18
CA THR A 41 17.66 6.52 -7.39
C THR A 41 17.39 7.20 -6.05
N THR A 42 18.07 8.32 -5.80
CA THR A 42 17.95 9.12 -4.57
C THR A 42 16.99 10.29 -4.71
N ASN A 43 16.73 10.74 -5.93
CA ASN A 43 15.79 11.82 -6.20
C ASN A 43 14.34 11.28 -6.22
N VAL A 44 13.50 11.77 -5.31
CA VAL A 44 12.11 11.29 -5.13
C VAL A 44 11.26 11.46 -6.39
N SER A 45 11.39 12.61 -7.09
CA SER A 45 10.62 12.85 -8.31
C SER A 45 10.99 11.87 -9.42
N GLN A 46 12.29 11.63 -9.60
CA GLN A 46 12.78 10.64 -10.55
C GLN A 46 12.37 9.23 -10.14
N PHE A 47 12.47 8.89 -8.85
CA PHE A 47 12.03 7.60 -8.32
C PHE A 47 10.57 7.31 -8.64
N ILE A 48 9.68 8.29 -8.41
CA ILE A 48 8.26 8.15 -8.74
C ILE A 48 8.08 7.94 -10.24
N LYS A 49 8.75 8.73 -11.08
CA LYS A 49 8.67 8.65 -12.54
C LYS A 49 9.11 7.27 -13.06
N GLU A 50 10.22 6.73 -12.56
CA GLU A 50 10.75 5.42 -12.95
C GLU A 50 9.83 4.26 -12.52
N ASN A 51 9.22 4.38 -11.33
CA ASN A 51 8.42 3.31 -10.75
C ASN A 51 6.91 3.44 -11.01
N ARG A 52 6.44 4.55 -11.58
CA ARG A 52 5.02 4.77 -11.86
C ARG A 52 4.42 3.71 -12.77
N ASN A 53 5.22 3.24 -13.73
CA ASN A 53 4.87 2.14 -14.63
C ASN A 53 5.72 0.87 -14.35
N HIS A 54 6.02 0.62 -13.08
CA HIS A 54 6.64 -0.63 -12.68
C HIS A 54 5.83 -1.83 -13.23
N PRO A 55 6.47 -2.90 -13.75
CA PRO A 55 5.76 -4.04 -14.36
C PRO A 55 4.64 -4.60 -13.48
N HIS A 56 4.87 -4.73 -12.18
CA HIS A 56 3.84 -5.16 -11.24
C HIS A 56 2.63 -4.22 -11.19
N LEU A 57 2.85 -2.89 -11.16
CA LEU A 57 1.74 -1.91 -11.13
C LEU A 57 0.97 -1.91 -12.44
N VAL A 58 1.66 -2.10 -13.56
CA VAL A 58 1.04 -2.25 -14.88
C VAL A 58 0.15 -3.50 -14.92
N GLU A 59 0.63 -4.63 -14.39
CA GLU A 59 -0.17 -5.86 -14.35
C GLU A 59 -1.39 -5.73 -13.42
N VAL A 60 -1.25 -5.06 -12.28
CA VAL A 60 -2.40 -4.74 -11.41
C VAL A 60 -3.47 -3.95 -12.16
N ARG A 61 -3.08 -2.93 -12.94
CA ARG A 61 -4.02 -2.15 -13.76
C ARG A 61 -4.65 -2.97 -14.87
N LYS A 62 -3.88 -3.81 -15.55
CA LYS A 62 -4.40 -4.74 -16.57
C LYS A 62 -5.45 -5.69 -15.99
N SER A 63 -5.23 -6.23 -14.80
CA SER A 63 -6.21 -7.10 -14.14
C SER A 63 -7.52 -6.35 -13.89
N TRP A 64 -7.47 -5.15 -13.34
CA TRP A 64 -8.66 -4.31 -13.16
C TRP A 64 -9.37 -3.99 -14.47
N LEU A 65 -8.64 -3.73 -15.56
CA LEU A 65 -9.24 -3.46 -16.89
C LEU A 65 -9.89 -4.69 -17.51
N ARG A 66 -9.49 -5.90 -17.09
CA ARG A 66 -10.16 -7.16 -17.50
C ARG A 66 -11.36 -7.52 -16.61
N GLY A 67 -11.70 -6.67 -15.63
CA GLY A 67 -12.74 -6.99 -14.64
C GLY A 67 -12.29 -7.98 -13.56
N GLU A 68 -10.99 -8.26 -13.45
CA GLU A 68 -10.42 -9.20 -12.49
C GLU A 68 -9.86 -8.43 -11.28
N VAL A 69 -10.20 -8.89 -10.07
CA VAL A 69 -9.61 -8.34 -8.84
C VAL A 69 -8.18 -8.87 -8.68
N PRO A 70 -7.14 -8.01 -8.76
CA PRO A 70 -5.76 -8.45 -8.61
C PRO A 70 -5.54 -9.11 -7.24
N LYS A 71 -4.65 -10.12 -7.18
CA LYS A 71 -4.32 -10.83 -5.94
C LYS A 71 -3.92 -9.87 -4.82
N THR A 72 -3.09 -8.89 -5.12
CA THR A 72 -2.65 -7.85 -4.17
C THR A 72 -3.77 -6.95 -3.62
N CYS A 73 -4.93 -6.90 -4.32
CA CYS A 73 -6.08 -6.07 -3.96
C CYS A 73 -7.21 -6.85 -3.25
N GLN A 74 -7.08 -8.16 -3.08
CA GLN A 74 -8.15 -9.01 -2.53
C GLN A 74 -8.54 -8.66 -1.09
N ILE A 75 -7.63 -8.08 -0.31
CA ILE A 75 -7.90 -7.65 1.07
C ILE A 75 -9.07 -6.64 1.13
N CYS A 76 -9.20 -5.75 0.15
CA CYS A 76 -10.31 -4.80 0.09
C CYS A 76 -11.65 -5.46 -0.20
N ILE A 77 -11.65 -6.59 -0.91
CA ILE A 77 -12.88 -7.32 -1.23
C ILE A 77 -13.28 -8.26 -0.09
N LYS A 78 -12.32 -9.02 0.45
CA LYS A 78 -12.57 -10.07 1.45
C LYS A 78 -12.78 -9.50 2.85
N ASP A 79 -11.90 -8.61 3.28
CA ASP A 79 -11.82 -8.20 4.68
C ASP A 79 -12.43 -6.82 4.94
N LEU A 80 -12.30 -5.89 4.00
CA LEU A 80 -12.75 -4.50 4.17
C LEU A 80 -14.06 -4.20 3.43
N GLY A 81 -14.55 -5.13 2.59
CA GLY A 81 -15.69 -4.95 1.72
C GLY A 81 -15.46 -3.91 0.62
N THR A 82 -16.42 -3.80 -0.29
CA THR A 82 -16.34 -2.88 -1.45
C THR A 82 -16.37 -1.39 -1.07
N LYS A 83 -16.73 -1.05 0.17
CA LYS A 83 -16.84 0.35 0.64
C LYS A 83 -15.57 1.17 0.40
N LYS A 84 -14.39 0.56 0.57
CA LYS A 84 -13.10 1.23 0.33
C LYS A 84 -12.90 1.57 -1.14
N ILE A 85 -13.30 0.68 -2.04
CA ILE A 85 -13.22 0.89 -3.49
C ILE A 85 -14.23 1.97 -3.91
N LEU A 86 -15.46 1.90 -3.43
CA LEU A 86 -16.48 2.92 -3.71
C LEU A 86 -16.08 4.30 -3.21
N HIS A 87 -15.48 4.38 -2.02
CA HIS A 87 -14.92 5.63 -1.51
C HIS A 87 -13.80 6.15 -2.42
N ALA A 88 -12.85 5.31 -2.83
CA ALA A 88 -11.79 5.69 -3.75
C ALA A 88 -12.35 6.20 -5.09
N ILE A 89 -13.35 5.52 -5.66
CA ILE A 89 -14.04 5.95 -6.88
C ILE A 89 -14.68 7.34 -6.68
N SER A 90 -15.36 7.57 -5.56
CA SER A 90 -16.00 8.86 -5.28
C SER A 90 -14.99 10.03 -5.18
N GLN A 91 -13.82 9.78 -4.62
CA GLN A 91 -12.75 10.77 -4.48
C GLN A 91 -12.01 11.08 -5.79
N THR A 92 -12.02 10.16 -6.74
CA THR A 92 -11.21 10.26 -7.98
C THR A 92 -12.03 10.43 -9.24
N LYS A 93 -13.36 10.47 -9.16
CA LYS A 93 -14.27 10.55 -10.32
C LYS A 93 -14.04 11.76 -11.25
N HIS A 94 -13.36 12.79 -10.74
CA HIS A 94 -13.03 14.03 -11.48
C HIS A 94 -11.62 14.03 -12.06
N LEU A 95 -10.88 12.95 -11.87
CA LEU A 95 -9.51 12.78 -12.34
C LEU A 95 -9.50 12.08 -13.71
N GLU A 96 -8.30 11.88 -14.24
CA GLU A 96 -8.08 11.20 -15.51
C GLU A 96 -8.70 9.78 -15.50
N PRO A 97 -9.25 9.31 -16.63
CA PRO A 97 -9.87 7.99 -16.69
C PRO A 97 -8.87 6.86 -16.47
N CYS A 98 -9.37 5.77 -15.88
CA CYS A 98 -8.59 4.57 -15.61
C CYS A 98 -8.79 3.54 -16.74
N ASP A 99 -8.47 3.90 -17.97
CA ASP A 99 -8.74 3.15 -19.21
C ASP A 99 -7.49 2.52 -19.85
N THR A 100 -6.29 2.91 -19.38
CA THR A 100 -5.03 2.37 -19.87
C THR A 100 -4.17 1.83 -18.74
N PRO A 101 -3.37 0.76 -18.94
CA PRO A 101 -2.49 0.25 -17.90
C PRO A 101 -1.21 1.08 -17.71
N ILE A 102 -0.87 1.92 -18.69
CA ILE A 102 0.29 2.82 -18.66
C ILE A 102 -0.19 4.22 -18.33
N VAL A 103 0.42 4.87 -17.34
CA VAL A 103 0.07 6.22 -16.92
C VAL A 103 1.21 7.19 -17.21
N ASN A 104 0.86 8.32 -17.87
CA ASN A 104 1.82 9.35 -18.29
C ASN A 104 1.68 10.65 -17.47
N TYR A 105 0.84 10.64 -16.44
CA TYR A 105 0.61 11.78 -15.54
C TYR A 105 1.14 11.45 -14.12
N PRO A 106 1.47 12.47 -13.33
CA PRO A 106 1.95 12.27 -11.95
C PRO A 106 0.84 11.69 -11.06
N PRO A 107 1.20 10.97 -9.98
CA PRO A 107 0.22 10.53 -9.01
C PRO A 107 -0.45 11.74 -8.34
N ARG A 108 -1.74 11.62 -8.04
CA ARG A 108 -2.51 12.64 -7.32
C ARG A 108 -2.35 12.50 -5.79
N HIS A 109 -2.07 11.30 -5.35
CA HIS A 109 -1.82 10.98 -3.95
C HIS A 109 -0.51 10.22 -3.81
N ILE A 110 0.35 10.67 -2.93
CA ILE A 110 1.61 10.01 -2.58
C ILE A 110 1.53 9.64 -1.11
N ASP A 111 1.66 8.34 -0.82
CA ASP A 111 1.81 7.82 0.54
C ASP A 111 3.26 7.39 0.71
N TYR A 112 3.99 8.14 1.50
CA TYR A 112 5.38 7.86 1.82
C TYR A 112 5.53 7.54 3.30
N ARG A 113 6.01 6.35 3.61
CA ARG A 113 6.42 5.99 4.96
C ARG A 113 7.91 6.20 5.12
N PHE A 114 8.27 7.25 5.85
CA PHE A 114 9.66 7.65 6.06
C PHE A 114 10.44 6.57 6.79
N ASP A 115 10.30 6.52 8.06
CA ASP A 115 10.98 5.60 8.93
C ASP A 115 10.03 5.20 10.05
N LYS A 116 10.34 4.12 10.71
CA LYS A 116 9.68 3.73 11.95
C LYS A 116 10.41 4.21 13.20
N THR A 117 11.50 4.96 13.03
CA THR A 117 12.22 5.58 14.15
C THR A 117 11.35 6.63 14.81
N CYS A 118 10.84 6.29 15.98
CA CYS A 118 9.96 7.17 16.75
C CYS A 118 10.29 7.04 18.23
N GLN A 119 10.32 8.17 18.94
CA GLN A 119 10.56 8.21 20.40
C GLN A 119 9.27 8.28 21.21
N ALA A 120 8.11 8.44 20.55
CA ALA A 120 6.81 8.54 21.21
C ALA A 120 6.16 7.16 21.41
N TYR A 121 5.42 7.03 22.52
CA TYR A 121 4.60 5.85 22.84
C TYR A 121 3.13 6.13 22.52
N CYS A 122 2.81 6.42 21.26
CA CYS A 122 1.43 6.67 20.88
C CYS A 122 0.60 5.40 21.00
N ILE A 123 -0.52 5.45 21.72
CA ILE A 123 -1.42 4.31 21.95
C ILE A 123 -2.01 3.74 20.65
N MET A 124 -2.02 4.54 19.58
CA MET A 124 -2.50 4.13 18.26
C MET A 124 -1.40 3.52 17.37
N CYS A 125 -0.14 3.52 17.82
CA CYS A 125 0.96 2.91 17.08
C CYS A 125 1.09 1.44 17.40
N VAL A 126 1.54 0.71 16.39
CA VAL A 126 1.89 -0.72 16.51
C VAL A 126 3.41 -0.90 16.35
N PRO A 127 3.99 -2.01 16.83
CA PRO A 127 5.43 -2.27 16.75
C PRO A 127 6.00 -2.20 15.32
N SER A 128 5.21 -2.57 14.32
CA SER A 128 5.62 -2.43 12.91
C SER A 128 5.88 -1.00 12.45
N ASP A 129 5.31 -0.01 13.16
CA ASP A 129 5.30 1.39 12.77
C ASP A 129 6.12 2.29 13.72
N SER A 130 6.67 1.74 14.81
CA SER A 130 7.47 2.49 15.78
C SER A 130 8.54 1.61 16.44
N THR A 131 9.80 2.02 16.35
CA THR A 131 10.94 1.34 17.00
C THR A 131 10.83 1.36 18.54
N LYS A 132 10.12 2.33 19.10
CA LYS A 132 9.93 2.41 20.55
C LYS A 132 9.04 1.27 21.06
N TRP A 133 8.03 0.87 20.29
CA TRP A 133 7.19 -0.27 20.60
C TRP A 133 7.89 -1.61 20.43
N ASP A 134 8.87 -1.72 19.53
CA ASP A 134 9.67 -2.94 19.36
C ASP A 134 10.34 -3.37 20.67
N SER A 135 10.88 -2.42 21.45
CA SER A 135 11.53 -2.69 22.73
C SER A 135 10.55 -3.18 23.80
N ILE A 136 9.34 -2.61 23.85
CA ILE A 136 8.30 -2.99 24.83
C ILE A 136 7.75 -4.36 24.53
N VAL A 137 7.46 -4.66 23.27
CA VAL A 137 6.93 -5.98 22.88
C VAL A 137 7.95 -7.08 23.17
N THR A 138 9.23 -6.85 22.89
CA THR A 138 10.30 -7.81 23.22
C THR A 138 10.33 -8.11 24.72
N VAL A 139 10.24 -7.09 25.57
CA VAL A 139 10.23 -7.26 27.03
C VAL A 139 8.96 -8.01 27.49
N SER A 140 7.78 -7.63 26.98
CA SER A 140 6.53 -8.30 27.34
C SER A 140 6.50 -9.78 26.93
N TYR A 141 7.03 -10.13 25.77
CA TYR A 141 7.13 -11.53 25.34
C TYR A 141 8.10 -12.34 26.19
N THR A 142 9.21 -11.78 26.64
CA THR A 142 10.15 -12.48 27.52
C THR A 142 9.56 -12.72 28.90
N HIS A 143 8.80 -11.78 29.46
CA HIS A 143 8.12 -11.95 30.75
C HIS A 143 6.97 -12.95 30.68
N LEU A 144 6.16 -12.95 29.63
CA LEU A 144 5.07 -13.92 29.47
C LEU A 144 5.60 -15.36 29.31
N ARG A 145 6.67 -15.58 28.54
CA ARG A 145 7.31 -16.91 28.45
C ARG A 145 7.94 -17.37 29.73
N ALA A 146 8.45 -16.47 30.57
CA ALA A 146 8.99 -16.88 31.89
C ALA A 146 7.91 -17.41 32.84
N HIS A 147 6.67 -17.00 32.68
CA HIS A 147 5.54 -17.54 33.48
C HIS A 147 4.98 -18.89 32.96
N GLU A 148 5.13 -19.18 31.68
CA GLU A 148 4.67 -20.47 31.10
C GLU A 148 5.60 -21.67 31.42
N THR A 149 6.81 -21.43 31.88
CA THR A 149 7.78 -22.46 32.23
C THR A 149 7.71 -22.89 33.71
N LEU A 150 6.75 -22.38 34.49
CA LEU A 150 6.57 -22.68 35.91
C LEU A 150 5.28 -23.46 36.22
N LEU A 151 4.65 -24.09 35.23
CA LEU A 151 3.54 -25.03 35.40
C LEU A 151 3.99 -26.43 34.88
#